data_170f92ed4a2043db936f6820ce3061a7
#
_entry.id   170f92ed4a2043db936f6820ce3061a7
#
_cell.length_a   1.000
_cell.length_b   1.000
_cell.length_c   1.000
_cell.angle_alpha   90.00
_cell.angle_beta   90.00
_cell.angle_gamma   90.00
#
_symmetry.space_group_name_H-M   'P 1'
#
loop_
_entity.id
_entity.type
_entity.pdbx_description
1 polymer ?
#
loop_
_entity_poly.entity_id
_entity_poly.type
_entity_poly.pdbx_seq_one_letter_code
_entity_poly.pdbx_strand_id
1 'polypeptide(L)'
;MQEWPFKMIKALAFIHKKNDFSDNDFKDYYEKNHAPLATSLLTFEGYERNYISTEINPLYSSLGSISIFQYQSIESLKIIEEKMSSNVGDILREDELKFMNVEKNYFVLTQSVQLTEQEFKKKIFYPCNKIEDLNSL
;
A
#
# COMPACT_ATOMS: atom_id res chain seq x y z
N MET A 1 20.43 -19.89 6.58
CA MET A 1 19.27 -19.03 6.31
C MET A 1 19.36 -18.51 4.89
N GLN A 2 18.31 -18.67 4.15
CA GLN A 2 18.27 -18.19 2.77
C GLN A 2 18.05 -16.69 2.75
N GLU A 3 18.98 -15.96 2.18
CA GLU A 3 18.76 -14.53 1.96
C GLU A 3 17.71 -14.35 0.86
N TRP A 4 16.92 -13.27 0.98
CA TRP A 4 16.05 -12.88 -0.11
C TRP A 4 16.92 -12.61 -1.33
N PRO A 5 16.73 -13.32 -2.45
CA PRO A 5 17.57 -13.19 -3.64
C PRO A 5 17.38 -11.86 -4.36
N PHE A 6 16.42 -11.04 -3.93
CA PHE A 6 16.08 -9.77 -4.56
C PHE A 6 16.41 -8.62 -3.63
N LYS A 7 16.93 -7.53 -4.22
CA LYS A 7 17.33 -6.34 -3.49
C LYS A 7 16.15 -5.54 -2.97
N MET A 8 15.00 -5.61 -3.67
CA MET A 8 13.82 -4.80 -3.34
C MET A 8 12.73 -5.64 -2.72
N ILE A 9 12.16 -5.14 -1.65
CA ILE A 9 11.00 -5.70 -1.01
C ILE A 9 9.84 -4.74 -1.23
N LYS A 10 8.68 -5.26 -1.59
CA LYS A 10 7.46 -4.48 -1.74
C LYS A 10 6.44 -4.91 -0.70
N ALA A 11 5.89 -3.94 0.01
CA ALA A 11 4.74 -4.15 0.87
C ALA A 11 3.50 -3.62 0.15
N LEU A 12 2.49 -4.46 0.00
CA LEU A 12 1.19 -4.05 -0.52
C LEU A 12 0.28 -3.79 0.67
N ALA A 13 -0.17 -2.55 0.78
CA ALA A 13 -1.10 -2.13 1.84
C ALA A 13 -2.50 -1.98 1.25
N PHE A 14 -3.42 -2.77 1.76
CA PHE A 14 -4.84 -2.71 1.38
C PHE A 14 -5.53 -1.78 2.34
N ILE A 15 -5.82 -0.58 1.87
CA ILE A 15 -6.27 0.53 2.70
C ILE A 15 -7.74 0.82 2.45
N HIS A 16 -8.52 0.73 3.52
CA HIS A 16 -9.97 0.95 3.47
C HIS A 16 -10.32 2.37 3.88
N LYS A 17 -11.28 2.94 3.17
CA LYS A 17 -11.79 4.29 3.44
C LYS A 17 -12.58 4.30 4.74
N LYS A 18 -12.49 5.41 5.45
CA LYS A 18 -13.43 5.71 6.52
C LYS A 18 -14.85 5.78 5.96
N ASN A 19 -15.83 5.31 6.72
CA ASN A 19 -17.20 5.08 6.23
C ASN A 19 -17.83 6.27 5.50
N ASP A 20 -17.56 7.49 5.92
CA ASP A 20 -18.20 8.68 5.35
C ASP A 20 -17.39 9.32 4.20
N PHE A 21 -16.31 8.68 3.78
CA PHE A 21 -15.45 9.21 2.73
C PHE A 21 -15.85 8.67 1.36
N SER A 22 -16.04 9.60 0.40
CA SER A 22 -16.11 9.22 -1.01
C SER A 22 -14.73 8.82 -1.53
N ASP A 23 -14.68 8.23 -2.73
CA ASP A 23 -13.41 7.92 -3.39
C ASP A 23 -12.54 9.18 -3.54
N ASN A 24 -13.16 10.28 -3.95
CA ASN A 24 -12.45 11.54 -4.15
C ASN A 24 -11.96 12.16 -2.83
N ASP A 25 -12.76 12.13 -1.79
CA ASP A 25 -12.37 12.65 -0.48
C ASP A 25 -11.20 11.85 0.08
N PHE A 26 -11.25 10.55 -0.04
CA PHE A 26 -10.17 9.66 0.39
C PHE A 26 -8.87 9.98 -0.35
N LYS A 27 -8.92 10.04 -1.67
CA LYS A 27 -7.77 10.35 -2.50
C LYS A 27 -7.19 11.73 -2.18
N ASP A 28 -8.06 12.74 -2.07
CA ASP A 28 -7.64 14.10 -1.77
C ASP A 28 -6.91 14.18 -0.43
N TYR A 29 -7.48 13.58 0.60
CA TYR A 29 -6.84 13.58 1.92
C TYR A 29 -5.50 12.84 1.88
N TYR A 30 -5.49 11.68 1.25
CA TYR A 30 -4.28 10.87 1.16
C TYR A 30 -3.14 11.63 0.47
N GLU A 31 -3.43 12.22 -0.70
CA GLU A 31 -2.40 12.91 -1.48
C GLU A 31 -1.98 14.25 -0.87
N LYS A 32 -2.90 14.99 -0.29
CA LYS A 32 -2.60 16.33 0.24
C LYS A 32 -2.05 16.33 1.66
N ASN A 33 -2.38 15.34 2.45
CA ASN A 33 -2.05 15.32 3.87
C ASN A 33 -1.21 14.11 4.29
N HIS A 34 -1.73 12.91 4.09
CA HIS A 34 -1.09 11.72 4.67
C HIS A 34 0.21 11.32 3.96
N ALA A 35 0.22 11.27 2.64
CA ALA A 35 1.42 10.88 1.90
C ALA A 35 2.58 11.87 2.12
N PRO A 36 2.36 13.20 2.07
CA PRO A 36 3.40 14.14 2.43
C PRO A 36 3.90 13.99 3.87
N LEU A 37 2.99 13.75 4.82
CA LEU A 37 3.36 13.53 6.21
C LEU A 37 4.23 12.27 6.35
N ALA A 38 3.80 11.16 5.77
CA ALA A 38 4.54 9.90 5.82
C ALA A 38 5.94 10.04 5.22
N THR A 39 6.06 10.69 4.06
CA THR A 39 7.35 10.87 3.40
C THR A 39 8.26 11.87 4.10
N SER A 40 7.71 12.75 4.92
CA SER A 40 8.51 13.65 5.76
C SER A 40 9.11 12.94 6.98
N LEU A 41 8.46 11.88 7.45
CA LEU A 41 8.84 11.17 8.67
C LEU A 41 9.56 9.85 8.40
N LEU A 42 9.27 9.20 7.27
CA LEU A 42 9.83 7.91 6.90
C LEU A 42 10.48 8.00 5.52
N THR A 43 11.52 7.19 5.33
CA THR A 43 12.20 7.11 4.04
C THR A 43 11.84 5.80 3.35
N PHE A 44 11.26 5.91 2.15
CA PHE A 44 10.94 4.78 1.29
C PHE A 44 11.77 4.86 0.02
N GLU A 45 12.15 3.72 -0.52
CA GLU A 45 12.73 3.65 -1.87
C GLU A 45 11.68 4.00 -2.93
N GLY A 46 10.43 3.60 -2.70
CA GLY A 46 9.29 3.97 -3.53
C GLY A 46 8.01 3.93 -2.72
N TYR A 47 7.07 4.78 -3.11
CA TYR A 47 5.74 4.84 -2.49
C TYR A 47 4.73 5.16 -3.58
N GLU A 48 3.97 4.16 -3.99
CA GLU A 48 2.96 4.27 -5.04
C GLU A 48 1.59 4.02 -4.44
N ARG A 49 0.62 4.87 -4.76
CA ARG A 49 -0.77 4.71 -4.33
C ARG A 49 -1.62 4.41 -5.55
N ASN A 50 -2.30 3.28 -5.51
CA ASN A 50 -3.23 2.87 -6.56
C ASN A 50 -4.64 3.02 -6.00
N TYR A 51 -5.39 4.01 -6.48
CA TYR A 51 -6.73 4.31 -5.98
C TYR A 51 -7.78 3.43 -6.65
N ILE A 52 -8.70 2.95 -5.84
CA ILE A 52 -9.79 2.08 -6.29
C ILE A 52 -11.00 2.93 -6.63
N SER A 53 -11.60 2.68 -7.79
CA SER A 53 -12.88 3.26 -8.16
C SER A 53 -13.99 2.31 -7.72
N THR A 54 -14.85 2.76 -6.83
CA THR A 54 -16.01 1.96 -6.39
C THR A 54 -17.05 1.81 -7.47
N GLU A 55 -17.10 2.74 -8.43
CA GLU A 55 -17.97 2.64 -9.60
C GLU A 55 -17.63 1.43 -10.46
N ILE A 56 -16.32 1.21 -10.67
CA ILE A 56 -15.82 0.08 -11.47
C ILE A 56 -15.81 -1.21 -10.64
N ASN A 57 -15.61 -1.09 -9.34
CA ASN A 57 -15.41 -2.23 -8.42
C ASN A 57 -16.45 -2.19 -7.28
N PRO A 58 -17.74 -2.37 -7.57
CA PRO A 58 -18.78 -2.21 -6.53
C PRO A 58 -18.67 -3.22 -5.38
N LEU A 59 -18.09 -4.39 -5.62
CA LEU A 59 -17.90 -5.40 -4.57
C LEU A 59 -16.82 -5.03 -3.56
N TYR A 60 -15.99 -4.04 -3.88
CA TYR A 60 -14.90 -3.57 -3.03
C TYR A 60 -15.11 -2.12 -2.62
N SER A 61 -16.32 -1.77 -2.28
CA SER A 61 -16.74 -0.38 -2.03
C SER A 61 -16.02 0.29 -0.86
N SER A 62 -15.52 -0.46 0.10
CA SER A 62 -14.76 0.10 1.22
C SER A 62 -13.28 0.25 0.92
N LEU A 63 -12.76 -0.45 -0.09
CA LEU A 63 -11.34 -0.39 -0.42
C LEU A 63 -11.03 0.94 -1.11
N GLY A 64 -10.11 1.71 -0.53
CA GLY A 64 -9.73 3.03 -1.05
C GLY A 64 -8.50 2.99 -1.92
N SER A 65 -7.48 2.25 -1.51
CA SER A 65 -6.26 2.12 -2.29
C SER A 65 -5.56 0.80 -2.04
N ILE A 66 -4.76 0.40 -3.02
CA ILE A 66 -3.69 -0.57 -2.83
C ILE A 66 -2.40 0.23 -2.96
N SER A 67 -1.76 0.48 -1.84
CA SER A 67 -0.53 1.27 -1.80
C SER A 67 0.67 0.35 -1.75
N ILE A 68 1.69 0.67 -2.51
CA ILE A 68 2.90 -0.15 -2.61
C ILE A 68 4.06 0.65 -2.06
N PHE A 69 4.68 0.10 -1.02
CA PHE A 69 5.90 0.64 -0.44
C PHE A 69 7.08 -0.20 -0.89
N GLN A 70 8.15 0.44 -1.33
CA GLN A 70 9.36 -0.26 -1.71
C GLN A 70 10.45 0.02 -0.68
N TYR A 71 11.10 -1.06 -0.25
CA TYR A 71 12.22 -1.02 0.67
C TYR A 71 13.42 -1.65 0.00
N GLN A 72 14.57 -1.02 0.15
CA GLN A 72 15.79 -1.48 -0.50
C GLN A 72 16.27 -2.81 0.06
N SER A 73 16.01 -3.08 1.34
CA SER A 73 16.51 -4.26 2.04
C SER A 73 15.65 -4.56 3.28
N ILE A 74 15.91 -5.71 3.89
CA ILE A 74 15.31 -6.07 5.18
C ILE A 74 15.72 -5.06 6.26
N GLU A 75 16.95 -4.58 6.22
CA GLU A 75 17.45 -3.59 7.17
C GLU A 75 16.67 -2.28 7.07
N SER A 76 16.38 -1.83 5.86
CA SER A 76 15.55 -0.65 5.62
C SER A 76 14.14 -0.83 6.20
N LEU A 77 13.56 -2.00 6.03
CA LEU A 77 12.25 -2.33 6.59
C LEU A 77 12.28 -2.29 8.12
N LYS A 78 13.33 -2.84 8.74
CA LYS A 78 13.49 -2.81 10.19
C LYS A 78 13.58 -1.40 10.74
N ILE A 79 14.24 -0.50 10.03
CA ILE A 79 14.32 0.92 10.41
C ILE A 79 12.91 1.54 10.43
N ILE A 80 12.10 1.22 9.42
CA ILE A 80 10.70 1.68 9.37
C ILE A 80 9.91 1.14 10.57
N GLU A 81 10.04 -0.15 10.86
CA GLU A 81 9.35 -0.78 12.00
C GLU A 81 9.74 -0.13 13.33
N GLU A 82 11.01 0.16 13.51
CA GLU A 82 11.50 0.86 14.72
C GLU A 82 10.90 2.25 14.85
N LYS A 83 10.87 3.01 13.76
CA LYS A 83 10.24 4.34 13.74
C LYS A 83 8.74 4.26 14.01
N MET A 84 8.07 3.28 13.44
CA MET A 84 6.64 3.07 13.69
C MET A 84 6.32 2.67 15.13
N SER A 85 7.29 2.13 15.85
CA SER A 85 7.17 1.84 17.29
C SER A 85 7.48 3.04 18.18
N SER A 86 7.87 4.15 17.60
CA SER A 86 8.21 5.39 18.27
C SER A 86 7.09 6.42 18.13
N ASN A 87 7.37 7.66 18.55
CA ASN A 87 6.48 8.81 18.38
C ASN A 87 6.09 9.07 16.91
N VAL A 88 6.97 8.75 15.96
CA VAL A 88 6.66 8.84 14.53
C VAL A 88 5.44 7.98 14.18
N GLY A 89 5.41 6.75 14.69
CA GLY A 89 4.28 5.86 14.49
C GLY A 89 2.98 6.41 15.07
N ASP A 90 3.05 7.04 16.24
CA ASP A 90 1.88 7.66 16.87
C ASP A 90 1.31 8.78 16.01
N ILE A 91 2.17 9.63 15.47
CA ILE A 91 1.77 10.72 14.58
C ILE A 91 1.06 10.17 13.33
N LEU A 92 1.63 9.15 12.72
CA LEU A 92 1.06 8.55 11.51
C LEU A 92 -0.25 7.82 11.77
N ARG A 93 -0.35 7.07 12.86
CA ARG A 93 -1.59 6.37 13.24
C ARG A 93 -2.72 7.34 13.57
N GLU A 94 -2.41 8.45 14.21
CA GLU A 94 -3.40 9.48 14.47
C GLU A 94 -3.95 10.07 13.16
N ASP A 95 -3.08 10.32 12.20
CA ASP A 95 -3.51 10.83 10.90
C ASP A 95 -4.31 9.80 10.10
N GLU A 96 -3.91 8.53 10.14
CA GLU A 96 -4.64 7.43 9.51
C GLU A 96 -6.10 7.36 9.95
N LEU A 97 -6.36 7.57 11.24
CA LEU A 97 -7.73 7.53 11.79
C LEU A 97 -8.63 8.61 11.22
N LYS A 98 -8.08 9.66 10.64
CA LYS A 98 -8.87 10.75 10.06
C LYS A 98 -9.53 10.37 8.74
N PHE A 99 -9.00 9.40 8.00
CA PHE A 99 -9.51 9.07 6.67
C PHE A 99 -9.58 7.57 6.35
N MET A 100 -9.00 6.71 7.17
CA MET A 100 -8.99 5.26 6.98
C MET A 100 -9.90 4.54 7.97
N ASN A 101 -10.40 3.38 7.55
CA ASN A 101 -10.93 2.38 8.46
C ASN A 101 -9.79 1.41 8.80
N VAL A 102 -9.01 1.78 9.80
CA VAL A 102 -7.76 1.11 10.14
C VAL A 102 -7.96 -0.37 10.50
N GLU A 103 -9.09 -0.71 11.12
CA GLU A 103 -9.37 -2.10 11.53
C GLU A 103 -9.45 -3.06 10.35
N LYS A 104 -9.83 -2.56 9.17
CA LYS A 104 -9.92 -3.38 7.95
C LYS A 104 -8.62 -3.42 7.17
N ASN A 105 -7.68 -2.56 7.50
CA ASN A 105 -6.42 -2.48 6.75
C ASN A 105 -5.52 -3.67 7.04
N TYR A 106 -4.83 -4.11 6.02
CA TYR A 106 -3.78 -5.12 6.16
C TYR A 106 -2.73 -4.90 5.08
N PHE A 107 -1.56 -5.47 5.29
CA PHE A 107 -0.51 -5.44 4.30
C PHE A 107 0.19 -6.80 4.20
N VAL A 108 0.79 -7.03 3.05
CA VAL A 108 1.58 -8.23 2.79
C VAL A 108 2.92 -7.83 2.20
N LEU A 109 3.96 -8.51 2.64
CA LEU A 109 5.29 -8.35 2.04
C LEU A 109 5.37 -9.24 0.81
N THR A 110 5.89 -8.68 -0.26
CA THR A 110 6.03 -9.40 -1.52
C THR A 110 7.42 -9.27 -2.07
N GLN A 111 7.74 -10.18 -2.95
CA GLN A 111 8.93 -10.24 -3.75
C GLN A 111 8.53 -9.99 -5.19
N SER A 112 9.15 -9.02 -5.86
CA SER A 112 8.82 -8.74 -7.25
C SER A 112 9.69 -9.56 -8.18
N VAL A 113 9.04 -10.20 -9.16
CA VAL A 113 9.70 -10.87 -10.26
C VAL A 113 9.20 -10.26 -11.55
N GLN A 114 10.11 -9.80 -12.39
CA GLN A 114 9.75 -9.22 -13.69
C GLN A 114 10.28 -10.11 -14.79
N LEU A 115 9.44 -10.36 -15.80
CA LEU A 115 9.83 -11.11 -17.00
C LEU A 115 10.55 -10.22 -18.01
N THR A 116 10.36 -8.90 -17.91
CA THR A 116 10.99 -7.92 -18.77
C THR A 116 11.50 -6.76 -17.91
N GLU A 117 12.48 -6.01 -18.42
CA GLU A 117 12.98 -4.80 -17.76
C GLU A 117 12.08 -3.58 -17.95
N GLN A 118 11.05 -3.69 -18.80
CA GLN A 118 10.12 -2.60 -19.03
C GLN A 118 9.17 -2.39 -17.87
N GLU A 119 9.02 -1.14 -17.45
CA GLU A 119 7.97 -0.76 -16.52
C GLU A 119 6.64 -0.66 -17.27
N PHE A 120 5.57 -1.21 -16.69
CA PHE A 120 4.23 -1.07 -17.22
C PHE A 120 3.63 0.24 -16.72
N LYS A 121 2.99 1.01 -17.62
CA LYS A 121 2.33 2.27 -17.28
C LYS A 121 1.06 2.07 -16.47
N LYS A 122 0.44 0.89 -16.58
CA LYS A 122 -0.80 0.53 -15.87
C LYS A 122 -0.62 -0.79 -15.17
N LYS A 123 -1.20 -0.89 -13.98
CA LYS A 123 -1.25 -2.11 -13.20
C LYS A 123 -2.69 -2.52 -12.99
N ILE A 124 -2.95 -3.80 -13.11
CA ILE A 124 -4.27 -4.38 -12.87
C ILE A 124 -4.11 -5.41 -11.75
N PHE A 125 -4.90 -5.25 -10.70
CA PHE A 125 -4.91 -6.17 -9.58
C PHE A 125 -6.18 -7.01 -9.67
N TYR A 126 -6.01 -8.32 -9.73
CA TYR A 126 -7.13 -9.25 -9.78
C TYR A 126 -7.23 -9.99 -8.46
N PRO A 127 -8.35 -9.87 -7.74
CA PRO A 127 -8.58 -10.71 -6.58
C PRO A 127 -8.92 -12.13 -7.05
N CYS A 128 -8.07 -13.08 -6.70
CA CYS A 128 -8.23 -14.48 -7.09
C CYS A 128 -8.30 -15.35 -5.85
N ASN A 129 -9.22 -16.31 -5.84
CA ASN A 129 -9.33 -17.28 -4.77
C ASN A 129 -8.46 -18.51 -5.02
N LYS A 130 -8.07 -18.75 -6.26
CA LYS A 130 -7.28 -19.90 -6.67
C LYS A 130 -6.57 -19.62 -8.00
N ILE A 131 -5.55 -20.41 -8.29
CA ILE A 131 -4.72 -20.24 -9.49
C ILE A 131 -5.52 -20.35 -10.80
N GLU A 132 -6.57 -21.17 -10.82
CA GLU A 132 -7.43 -21.32 -11.99
C GLU A 132 -8.08 -19.99 -12.41
N ASP A 133 -8.36 -19.11 -11.45
CA ASP A 133 -8.92 -17.79 -11.73
C ASP A 133 -7.94 -16.92 -12.52
N LEU A 134 -6.64 -17.07 -12.27
CA LEU A 134 -5.60 -16.38 -13.02
C LEU A 134 -5.51 -16.87 -14.46
N ASN A 135 -5.68 -18.15 -14.68
CA ASN A 135 -5.58 -18.76 -16.00
C ASN A 135 -6.74 -18.34 -16.92
N SER A 136 -7.83 -17.86 -16.38
CA SER A 136 -8.98 -17.38 -17.15
C SER A 136 -8.86 -15.93 -17.62
N LEU A 137 -7.81 -15.22 -17.20
CA LEU A 137 -7.62 -13.80 -17.53
C LEU A 137 -7.00 -13.58 -18.93
#